data_99c83f47a7e8de45a6cae3148eaf5fc9
#
_entry.id   99c83f47a7e8de45a6cae3148eaf5fc9
#
_cell.length_a   1.000
_cell.length_b   1.000
_cell.length_c   1.000
_cell.angle_alpha   90.00
_cell.angle_beta   90.00
_cell.angle_gamma   90.00
#
_symmetry.space_group_name_H-M   'P 1'
#
loop_
_entity.id
_entity.type
_entity.pdbx_description
1 polymer ?
#
loop_
_entity_poly.entity_id
_entity_poly.type
_entity_poly.pdbx_seq_one_letter_code
_entity_poly.pdbx_strand_id
1 'polypeptide(L)'
;MSKKYLSVAFAYVGVVIGAGLASGQDLLQYFLSFGAKGLIGIAALGVLNVVFGVVALQLGSYYRSGHHDEVFERITHPALRRVIDVVLVFSGFAMGFVMLAGAGANLEQQFGLPAWAGSALCAVLVILTAFLDFDRIMKVIGVFTPMIIVAITILTIYSLATPHPGVAELNAAATQVTPALPGLWLSTINYFALCVVNGIAMAFVLGGSVLRIGEARRAGRIGGTIIALVIGADALCLYLNVDRIWDVNVPALEIARSIHPAFAFVYTLIIFALIYNTVFSLFYSTARRFSGGETTRMRIVLVGVVAVGYAASLMGFKKLIGGMYPIIGWLGVALLVVLAVGWLRERSAVLREENLRRKLIRVLVRKHADDLEYTDEHRAQARTLAQASVLDGAELRREADSIAEQIADTQDDAAAYAREALPVDEALVEQAIEADRANG
;
A
#
# COMPACT_ATOMS: atom_id res chain seq x y z
N MET A 1 -6.91 -15.19 -19.36
CA MET A 1 -5.97 -14.82 -18.26
C MET A 1 -6.74 -14.18 -17.14
N SER A 2 -6.62 -14.70 -15.92
CA SER A 2 -7.31 -14.19 -14.73
C SER A 2 -7.03 -12.70 -14.53
N LYS A 3 -8.08 -11.86 -14.40
CA LYS A 3 -7.97 -10.42 -14.11
C LYS A 3 -7.58 -10.15 -12.63
N LYS A 4 -7.27 -11.20 -11.86
CA LYS A 4 -7.01 -11.12 -10.41
C LYS A 4 -5.80 -10.22 -10.08
N TYR A 5 -4.74 -10.25 -10.90
CA TYR A 5 -3.59 -9.36 -10.70
C TYR A 5 -3.94 -7.86 -10.83
N LEU A 6 -4.90 -7.51 -11.72
CA LEU A 6 -5.38 -6.12 -11.84
C LEU A 6 -6.14 -5.69 -10.58
N SER A 7 -7.03 -6.55 -10.07
CA SER A 7 -7.75 -6.28 -8.84
C SER A 7 -6.78 -6.04 -7.66
N VAL A 8 -5.74 -6.87 -7.54
CA VAL A 8 -4.70 -6.71 -6.51
C VAL A 8 -3.88 -5.43 -6.75
N ALA A 9 -3.57 -5.09 -8.01
CA ALA A 9 -2.86 -3.85 -8.33
C ALA A 9 -3.67 -2.61 -7.91
N PHE A 10 -4.96 -2.57 -8.24
CA PHE A 10 -5.84 -1.45 -7.82
C PHE A 10 -6.06 -1.42 -6.30
N ALA A 11 -6.17 -2.57 -5.65
CA ALA A 11 -6.24 -2.63 -4.19
C ALA A 11 -4.96 -2.08 -3.55
N TYR A 12 -3.78 -2.43 -4.10
CA TYR A 12 -2.51 -1.89 -3.65
C TYR A 12 -2.40 -0.37 -3.86
N VAL A 13 -2.86 0.14 -5.01
CA VAL A 13 -2.99 1.58 -5.26
C VAL A 13 -3.82 2.26 -4.17
N GLY A 14 -4.96 1.67 -3.82
CA GLY A 14 -5.85 2.20 -2.78
C GLY A 14 -5.26 2.21 -1.38
N VAL A 15 -4.31 1.30 -1.09
CA VAL A 15 -3.60 1.27 0.19
C VAL A 15 -2.58 2.42 0.29
N VAL A 16 -1.88 2.72 -0.79
CA VAL A 16 -0.81 3.73 -0.80
C VAL A 16 -1.36 5.13 -1.03
N ILE A 17 -2.36 5.28 -1.93
CA ILE A 17 -3.02 6.56 -2.17
C ILE A 17 -4.05 6.81 -1.08
N GLY A 18 -3.59 7.38 0.02
CA GLY A 18 -4.40 7.70 1.19
C GLY A 18 -4.64 9.20 1.36
N ALA A 19 -5.17 9.55 2.54
CA ALA A 19 -5.54 10.92 2.90
C ALA A 19 -4.37 11.91 2.91
N GLY A 20 -3.15 11.46 3.20
CA GLY A 20 -1.94 12.30 3.19
C GLY A 20 -1.73 12.92 1.80
N LEU A 21 -1.65 12.06 0.78
CA LEU A 21 -1.49 12.51 -0.61
C LEU A 21 -2.62 13.44 -1.04
N ALA A 22 -3.86 13.13 -0.65
CA ALA A 22 -5.03 13.93 -1.03
C ALA A 22 -4.99 15.38 -0.51
N SER A 23 -4.25 15.67 0.55
CA SER A 23 -4.08 17.03 1.08
C SER A 23 -3.01 17.82 0.34
N GLY A 24 -1.98 17.16 -0.19
CA GLY A 24 -0.81 17.73 -0.82
C GLY A 24 0.21 18.35 0.16
N GLN A 25 -0.10 18.44 1.46
CA GLN A 25 0.74 19.13 2.45
C GLN A 25 2.06 18.39 2.71
N ASP A 26 2.04 17.08 2.71
CA ASP A 26 3.23 16.25 2.87
C ASP A 26 4.19 16.36 1.66
N LEU A 27 3.65 16.36 0.42
CA LEU A 27 4.46 16.57 -0.78
C LEU A 27 5.07 17.98 -0.78
N LEU A 28 4.31 18.97 -0.33
CA LEU A 28 4.79 20.35 -0.23
C LEU A 28 6.00 20.46 0.70
N GLN A 29 5.92 19.90 1.92
CA GLN A 29 7.00 19.98 2.92
C GLN A 29 8.19 19.06 2.61
N TYR A 30 7.97 17.86 2.08
CA TYR A 30 9.03 16.89 1.86
C TYR A 30 9.78 17.08 0.54
N PHE A 31 9.12 17.64 -0.47
CA PHE A 31 9.70 17.70 -1.82
C PHE A 31 9.69 19.11 -2.40
N LEU A 32 8.52 19.75 -2.45
CA LEU A 32 8.37 21.00 -3.16
C LEU A 32 9.01 22.20 -2.45
N SER A 33 9.28 22.10 -1.15
CA SER A 33 10.16 23.05 -0.43
C SER A 33 11.58 23.17 -1.02
N PHE A 34 11.99 22.19 -1.85
CA PHE A 34 13.25 22.23 -2.60
C PHE A 34 13.09 22.80 -4.04
N GLY A 35 11.93 23.39 -4.35
CA GLY A 35 11.59 23.90 -5.67
C GLY A 35 11.51 22.81 -6.74
N ALA A 36 11.85 23.12 -7.98
CA ALA A 36 11.82 22.18 -9.11
C ALA A 36 12.67 20.91 -8.87
N LYS A 37 13.73 20.99 -8.06
CA LYS A 37 14.53 19.82 -7.69
C LYS A 37 13.71 18.78 -6.92
N GLY A 38 12.66 19.21 -6.21
CA GLY A 38 11.73 18.33 -5.53
C GLY A 38 11.09 17.30 -6.44
N LEU A 39 10.81 17.65 -7.69
CA LEU A 39 10.25 16.75 -8.70
C LEU A 39 11.19 15.57 -9.02
N ILE A 40 12.52 15.76 -8.89
CA ILE A 40 13.49 14.65 -9.02
C ILE A 40 13.33 13.67 -7.85
N GLY A 41 13.14 14.18 -6.62
CA GLY A 41 12.83 13.36 -5.46
C GLY A 41 11.53 12.57 -5.61
N ILE A 42 10.49 13.20 -6.17
CA ILE A 42 9.22 12.54 -6.50
C ILE A 42 9.41 11.42 -7.54
N ALA A 43 10.19 11.65 -8.59
CA ALA A 43 10.49 10.60 -9.57
C ALA A 43 11.22 9.41 -8.92
N ALA A 44 12.21 9.69 -8.06
CA ALA A 44 12.91 8.66 -7.29
C ALA A 44 11.94 7.91 -6.34
N LEU A 45 11.04 8.62 -5.64
CA LEU A 45 9.99 8.04 -4.82
C LEU A 45 9.09 7.10 -5.64
N GLY A 46 8.73 7.49 -6.85
CA GLY A 46 7.95 6.67 -7.78
C GLY A 46 8.65 5.34 -8.09
N VAL A 47 9.93 5.38 -8.45
CA VAL A 47 10.74 4.17 -8.71
C VAL A 47 10.81 3.28 -7.47
N LEU A 48 11.04 3.86 -6.29
CA LEU A 48 11.09 3.12 -5.03
C LEU A 48 9.74 2.44 -4.71
N ASN A 49 8.61 3.10 -4.99
CA ASN A 49 7.28 2.49 -4.81
C ASN A 49 7.03 1.32 -5.77
N VAL A 50 7.51 1.38 -7.02
CA VAL A 50 7.43 0.24 -7.94
C VAL A 50 8.22 -0.95 -7.41
N VAL A 51 9.47 -0.72 -6.98
CA VAL A 51 10.34 -1.78 -6.42
C VAL A 51 9.71 -2.37 -5.16
N PHE A 52 9.24 -1.54 -4.25
CA PHE A 52 8.58 -1.98 -3.01
C PHE A 52 7.33 -2.80 -3.29
N GLY A 53 6.45 -2.34 -4.19
CA GLY A 53 5.24 -3.06 -4.56
C GLY A 53 5.55 -4.45 -5.12
N VAL A 54 6.58 -4.57 -5.94
CA VAL A 54 7.06 -5.88 -6.45
C VAL A 54 7.52 -6.77 -5.31
N VAL A 55 8.39 -6.27 -4.43
CA VAL A 55 8.97 -7.05 -3.32
C VAL A 55 7.90 -7.47 -2.31
N ALA A 56 7.09 -6.52 -1.86
CA ALA A 56 6.10 -6.77 -0.82
C ALA A 56 5.01 -7.76 -1.27
N LEU A 57 4.46 -7.58 -2.48
CA LEU A 57 3.44 -8.49 -2.99
C LEU A 57 4.00 -9.88 -3.31
N GLN A 58 5.26 -9.99 -3.77
CA GLN A 58 5.90 -11.28 -3.98
C GLN A 58 6.14 -12.03 -2.67
N LEU A 59 6.66 -11.36 -1.63
CA LEU A 59 6.84 -11.97 -0.32
C LEU A 59 5.50 -12.40 0.29
N GLY A 60 4.47 -11.57 0.18
CA GLY A 60 3.12 -11.93 0.61
C GLY A 60 2.60 -13.19 -0.09
N SER A 61 2.77 -13.28 -1.42
CA SER A 61 2.40 -14.46 -2.22
C SER A 61 3.23 -15.69 -1.86
N TYR A 62 4.54 -15.51 -1.66
CA TYR A 62 5.45 -16.60 -1.33
C TYR A 62 5.07 -17.29 -0.03
N TYR A 63 4.82 -16.51 1.03
CA TYR A 63 4.41 -17.03 2.35
C TYR A 63 2.92 -17.30 2.47
N ARG A 64 2.08 -16.89 1.50
CA ARG A 64 0.60 -16.97 1.58
C ARG A 64 0.06 -16.28 2.83
N SER A 65 0.67 -15.17 3.21
CA SER A 65 0.38 -14.52 4.48
C SER A 65 -1.04 -13.96 4.52
N GLY A 66 -1.84 -14.47 5.45
CA GLY A 66 -3.13 -13.88 5.84
C GLY A 66 -2.96 -12.67 6.77
N HIS A 67 -1.83 -12.63 7.48
CA HIS A 67 -1.43 -11.55 8.39
C HIS A 67 0.03 -11.17 8.16
N HIS A 68 0.36 -9.89 8.33
CA HIS A 68 1.73 -9.38 8.15
C HIS A 68 2.73 -10.00 9.14
N ASP A 69 2.28 -10.41 10.31
CA ASP A 69 3.09 -11.04 11.35
C ASP A 69 3.76 -12.33 10.86
N GLU A 70 3.10 -13.10 10.00
CA GLU A 70 3.61 -14.36 9.45
C GLU A 70 4.85 -14.17 8.60
N VAL A 71 4.89 -13.07 7.81
CA VAL A 71 6.08 -12.74 6.99
C VAL A 71 7.25 -12.34 7.89
N PHE A 72 7.01 -11.44 8.86
CA PHE A 72 8.07 -11.00 9.76
C PHE A 72 8.59 -12.13 10.66
N GLU A 73 7.75 -13.07 11.07
CA GLU A 73 8.16 -14.24 11.85
C GLU A 73 9.18 -15.11 11.11
N ARG A 74 9.05 -15.21 9.78
CA ARG A 74 9.94 -16.04 8.97
C ARG A 74 11.24 -15.33 8.54
N ILE A 75 11.21 -13.99 8.40
CA ILE A 75 12.37 -13.22 7.94
C ILE A 75 13.18 -12.58 9.06
N THR A 76 12.69 -12.58 10.33
CA THR A 76 13.35 -11.89 11.45
C THR A 76 13.46 -12.74 12.71
N HIS A 77 14.42 -12.36 13.57
CA HIS A 77 14.55 -12.95 14.89
C HIS A 77 13.42 -12.47 15.83
N PRO A 78 12.94 -13.28 16.80
CA PRO A 78 11.84 -12.93 17.71
C PRO A 78 11.99 -11.61 18.45
N ALA A 79 13.19 -11.22 18.84
CA ALA A 79 13.45 -9.93 19.49
C ALA A 79 13.18 -8.74 18.54
N LEU A 80 13.63 -8.85 17.27
CA LEU A 80 13.44 -7.81 16.26
C LEU A 80 11.97 -7.70 15.85
N ARG A 81 11.25 -8.82 15.81
CA ARG A 81 9.80 -8.85 15.57
C ARG A 81 9.05 -7.99 16.59
N ARG A 82 9.37 -8.10 17.90
CA ARG A 82 8.74 -7.26 18.93
C ARG A 82 9.00 -5.77 18.71
N VAL A 83 10.21 -5.41 18.28
CA VAL A 83 10.55 -4.02 17.96
C VAL A 83 9.72 -3.53 16.77
N ILE A 84 9.65 -4.33 15.69
CA ILE A 84 8.82 -4.03 14.51
C ILE A 84 7.36 -3.83 14.91
N ASP A 85 6.84 -4.69 15.77
CA ASP A 85 5.49 -4.59 16.27
C ASP A 85 5.22 -3.28 17.00
N VAL A 86 6.11 -2.87 17.88
CA VAL A 86 6.00 -1.59 18.60
C VAL A 86 6.09 -0.43 17.62
N VAL A 87 6.99 -0.49 16.64
CA VAL A 87 7.14 0.52 15.59
C VAL A 87 5.86 0.66 14.78
N LEU A 88 5.24 -0.44 14.34
CA LEU A 88 4.01 -0.42 13.55
C LEU A 88 2.83 0.14 14.35
N VAL A 89 2.68 -0.25 15.62
CA VAL A 89 1.62 0.28 16.50
C VAL A 89 1.80 1.78 16.76
N PHE A 90 3.02 2.19 17.13
CA PHE A 90 3.34 3.59 17.36
C PHE A 90 3.11 4.43 16.10
N SER A 91 3.62 3.97 14.95
CA SER A 91 3.47 4.66 13.68
C SER A 91 2.01 4.77 13.24
N GLY A 92 1.23 3.71 13.41
CA GLY A 92 -0.21 3.72 13.13
C GLY A 92 -0.96 4.71 14.03
N PHE A 93 -0.67 4.73 15.32
CA PHE A 93 -1.26 5.70 16.24
C PHE A 93 -0.86 7.14 15.89
N ALA A 94 0.44 7.37 15.64
CA ALA A 94 0.95 8.69 15.29
C ALA A 94 0.37 9.21 13.97
N MET A 95 0.30 8.36 12.94
CA MET A 95 -0.36 8.70 11.68
C MET A 95 -1.84 9.01 11.87
N GLY A 96 -2.53 8.25 12.74
CA GLY A 96 -3.94 8.46 13.07
C GLY A 96 -4.21 9.85 13.62
N PHE A 97 -3.44 10.35 14.59
CA PHE A 97 -3.68 11.69 15.11
C PHE A 97 -3.21 12.82 14.17
N VAL A 98 -2.20 12.60 13.34
CA VAL A 98 -1.83 13.54 12.28
C VAL A 98 -2.99 13.68 11.28
N MET A 99 -3.55 12.56 10.86
CA MET A 99 -4.72 12.56 9.97
C MET A 99 -5.94 13.21 10.63
N LEU A 100 -6.15 13.00 11.93
CA LEU A 100 -7.23 13.66 12.66
C LEU A 100 -7.08 15.19 12.66
N ALA A 101 -5.85 15.69 12.80
CA ALA A 101 -5.56 17.12 12.63
C ALA A 101 -5.82 17.59 11.20
N GLY A 102 -5.54 16.72 10.19
CA GLY A 102 -5.86 16.98 8.80
C GLY A 102 -7.35 17.11 8.52
N ALA A 103 -8.21 16.32 9.20
CA ALA A 103 -9.67 16.50 9.13
C ALA A 103 -10.09 17.88 9.62
N GLY A 104 -9.52 18.33 10.73
CA GLY A 104 -9.74 19.67 11.26
C GLY A 104 -9.34 20.75 10.27
N ALA A 105 -8.12 20.69 9.76
CA ALA A 105 -7.59 21.65 8.80
C ALA A 105 -8.40 21.71 7.49
N ASN A 106 -8.88 20.57 7.01
CA ASN A 106 -9.71 20.47 5.82
C ASN A 106 -11.07 21.20 6.00
N LEU A 107 -11.75 20.97 7.12
CA LEU A 107 -13.02 21.64 7.42
C LEU A 107 -12.85 23.11 7.78
N GLU A 108 -11.76 23.48 8.45
CA GLU A 108 -11.40 24.86 8.71
C GLU A 108 -11.20 25.64 7.41
N GLN A 109 -10.39 25.12 6.50
CA GLN A 109 -10.09 25.78 5.24
C GLN A 109 -11.31 25.91 4.32
N GLN A 110 -12.24 24.93 4.31
CA GLN A 110 -13.42 24.97 3.46
C GLN A 110 -14.56 25.79 4.04
N PHE A 111 -14.86 25.60 5.33
CA PHE A 111 -16.08 26.13 5.97
C PHE A 111 -15.80 27.22 7.00
N GLY A 112 -14.54 27.52 7.31
CA GLY A 112 -14.18 28.46 8.39
C GLY A 112 -14.46 27.92 9.80
N LEU A 113 -14.71 26.61 9.94
CA LEU A 113 -14.91 25.97 11.24
C LEU A 113 -13.56 25.92 11.98
N PRO A 114 -13.52 26.12 13.30
CA PRO A 114 -12.28 25.96 14.04
C PRO A 114 -11.71 24.54 13.85
N ALA A 115 -10.41 24.40 13.62
CA ALA A 115 -9.77 23.10 13.36
C ALA A 115 -10.10 22.05 14.43
N TRP A 116 -10.15 22.45 15.71
CA TRP A 116 -10.53 21.55 16.80
C TRP A 116 -11.92 20.95 16.62
N ALA A 117 -12.89 21.70 16.11
CA ALA A 117 -14.25 21.24 15.88
C ALA A 117 -14.33 20.22 14.74
N GLY A 118 -13.57 20.45 13.65
CA GLY A 118 -13.45 19.51 12.54
C GLY A 118 -12.79 18.19 12.96
N SER A 119 -11.70 18.27 13.74
CA SER A 119 -11.05 17.10 14.35
C SER A 119 -11.99 16.36 15.30
N ALA A 120 -12.76 17.08 16.15
CA ALA A 120 -13.75 16.48 17.05
C ALA A 120 -14.86 15.76 16.29
N LEU A 121 -15.38 16.35 15.22
CA LEU A 121 -16.39 15.71 14.36
C LEU A 121 -15.87 14.38 13.81
N CYS A 122 -14.64 14.36 13.27
CA CYS A 122 -14.03 13.14 12.77
C CYS A 122 -13.84 12.11 13.90
N ALA A 123 -13.34 12.52 15.07
CA ALA A 123 -13.17 11.65 16.24
C ALA A 123 -14.49 11.02 16.71
N VAL A 124 -15.56 11.80 16.79
CA VAL A 124 -16.91 11.31 17.15
C VAL A 124 -17.41 10.29 16.12
N LEU A 125 -17.25 10.58 14.82
CA LEU A 125 -17.63 9.65 13.75
C LEU A 125 -16.85 8.33 13.86
N VAL A 126 -15.54 8.37 14.16
CA VAL A 126 -14.72 7.17 14.37
C VAL A 126 -15.23 6.35 15.55
N ILE A 127 -15.57 6.98 16.66
CA ILE A 127 -16.14 6.28 17.81
C ILE A 127 -17.50 5.66 17.47
N LEU A 128 -18.41 6.43 16.87
CA LEU A 128 -19.75 5.93 16.52
C LEU A 128 -19.68 4.73 15.57
N THR A 129 -18.76 4.78 14.62
CA THR A 129 -18.57 3.68 13.65
C THR A 129 -18.13 2.37 14.30
N ALA A 130 -17.42 2.43 15.43
CA ALA A 130 -17.01 1.22 16.15
C ALA A 130 -18.19 0.43 16.75
N PHE A 131 -19.37 1.04 16.81
CA PHE A 131 -20.62 0.38 17.25
C PHE A 131 -21.48 -0.14 16.09
N LEU A 132 -21.06 0.14 14.83
CA LEU A 132 -21.74 -0.29 13.62
C LEU A 132 -21.03 -1.50 12.98
N ASP A 133 -21.61 -2.03 11.90
CA ASP A 133 -21.05 -3.15 11.13
C ASP A 133 -19.87 -2.69 10.28
N PHE A 134 -18.65 -3.10 10.68
CA PHE A 134 -17.38 -2.73 10.07
C PHE A 134 -17.31 -3.01 8.56
N ASP A 135 -17.79 -4.20 8.14
CA ASP A 135 -17.62 -4.63 6.75
C ASP A 135 -18.44 -3.79 5.75
N ARG A 136 -19.60 -3.31 6.18
CA ARG A 136 -20.44 -2.44 5.34
C ARG A 136 -19.81 -1.08 5.14
N ILE A 137 -19.23 -0.53 6.20
CA ILE A 137 -18.60 0.80 6.18
C ILE A 137 -17.37 0.79 5.29
N MET A 138 -16.51 -0.23 5.40
CA MET A 138 -15.29 -0.34 4.59
C MET A 138 -15.57 -0.44 3.09
N LYS A 139 -16.67 -1.10 2.69
CA LYS A 139 -17.10 -1.18 1.28
C LYS A 139 -17.47 0.18 0.70
N VAL A 140 -18.18 1.00 1.47
CA VAL A 140 -18.59 2.35 1.03
C VAL A 140 -17.38 3.27 0.86
N ILE A 141 -16.44 3.20 1.80
CA ILE A 141 -15.26 4.07 1.81
C ILE A 141 -14.29 3.74 0.66
N GLY A 142 -14.21 2.48 0.23
CA GLY A 142 -13.37 2.07 -0.91
C GLY A 142 -13.66 2.80 -2.22
N VAL A 143 -14.85 3.40 -2.37
CA VAL A 143 -15.24 4.19 -3.55
C VAL A 143 -14.49 5.53 -3.63
N PHE A 144 -14.03 6.09 -2.52
CA PHE A 144 -13.38 7.39 -2.50
C PHE A 144 -11.96 7.39 -3.09
N THR A 145 -11.28 6.24 -3.11
CA THR A 145 -9.94 6.14 -3.72
C THR A 145 -9.94 6.41 -5.23
N PRO A 146 -10.79 5.79 -6.06
CA PRO A 146 -10.87 6.18 -7.47
C PRO A 146 -11.34 7.64 -7.66
N MET A 147 -12.20 8.16 -6.78
CA MET A 147 -12.65 9.55 -6.86
C MET A 147 -11.50 10.54 -6.66
N ILE A 148 -10.59 10.29 -5.71
CA ILE A 148 -9.44 11.18 -5.49
C ILE A 148 -8.45 11.13 -6.66
N ILE A 149 -8.25 9.97 -7.29
CA ILE A 149 -7.40 9.85 -8.48
C ILE A 149 -7.96 10.70 -9.63
N VAL A 150 -9.27 10.62 -9.86
CA VAL A 150 -9.95 11.47 -10.86
C VAL A 150 -9.81 12.95 -10.49
N ALA A 151 -10.01 13.31 -9.23
CA ALA A 151 -9.90 14.68 -8.78
C ALA A 151 -8.48 15.23 -8.95
N ILE A 152 -7.43 14.48 -8.55
CA ILE A 152 -6.02 14.86 -8.79
C ILE A 152 -5.75 15.02 -10.29
N THR A 153 -6.29 14.14 -11.13
CA THR A 153 -6.15 14.26 -12.58
C THR A 153 -6.77 15.56 -13.10
N ILE A 154 -7.96 15.93 -12.64
CA ILE A 154 -8.62 17.20 -12.99
C ILE A 154 -7.77 18.39 -12.54
N LEU A 155 -7.29 18.38 -11.27
CA LEU A 155 -6.43 19.43 -10.73
C LEU A 155 -5.17 19.61 -11.58
N THR A 156 -4.53 18.51 -11.97
CA THR A 156 -3.30 18.51 -12.77
C THR A 156 -3.54 19.06 -14.17
N ILE A 157 -4.61 18.60 -14.85
CA ILE A 157 -4.98 19.10 -16.18
C ILE A 157 -5.28 20.59 -16.13
N TYR A 158 -6.03 21.05 -15.13
CA TYR A 158 -6.33 22.47 -14.93
C TYR A 158 -5.07 23.29 -14.71
N SER A 159 -4.16 22.83 -13.84
CA SER A 159 -2.90 23.52 -13.56
C SER A 159 -1.98 23.62 -14.76
N LEU A 160 -1.97 22.59 -15.62
CA LEU A 160 -1.21 22.63 -16.89
C LEU A 160 -1.83 23.54 -17.95
N ALA A 161 -3.17 23.70 -17.91
CA ALA A 161 -3.91 24.52 -18.88
C ALA A 161 -3.96 26.02 -18.50
N THR A 162 -3.70 26.36 -17.23
CA THR A 162 -3.73 27.74 -16.76
C THR A 162 -2.35 28.39 -16.79
N PRO A 163 -2.27 29.72 -17.02
CA PRO A 163 -1.00 30.43 -16.91
C PRO A 163 -0.44 30.34 -15.49
N HIS A 164 0.85 30.08 -15.37
CA HIS A 164 1.58 30.01 -14.12
C HIS A 164 2.85 30.88 -14.18
N PRO A 165 3.39 31.30 -13.02
CA PRO A 165 4.64 32.04 -12.95
C PRO A 165 5.82 31.28 -13.58
N GLY A 166 6.90 32.01 -13.87
CA GLY A 166 8.15 31.38 -14.35
C GLY A 166 8.79 30.47 -13.28
N VAL A 167 9.59 29.50 -13.71
CA VAL A 167 10.27 28.54 -12.82
C VAL A 167 11.07 29.25 -11.72
N ALA A 168 11.66 30.40 -11.99
CA ALA A 168 12.42 31.19 -11.01
C ALA A 168 11.50 31.68 -9.87
N GLU A 169 10.32 32.20 -10.22
CA GLU A 169 9.34 32.70 -9.24
C GLU A 169 8.72 31.56 -8.42
N LEU A 170 8.40 30.44 -9.08
CA LEU A 170 7.91 29.24 -8.39
C LEU A 170 8.96 28.69 -7.41
N ASN A 171 10.24 28.68 -7.78
CA ASN A 171 11.30 28.27 -6.87
C ASN A 171 11.46 29.26 -5.70
N ALA A 172 11.31 30.57 -5.93
CA ALA A 172 11.36 31.55 -4.86
C ALA A 172 10.20 31.37 -3.86
N ALA A 173 8.98 31.11 -4.35
CA ALA A 173 7.83 30.79 -3.52
C ALA A 173 8.04 29.48 -2.73
N ALA A 174 8.57 28.45 -3.38
CA ALA A 174 8.88 27.17 -2.77
C ALA A 174 9.83 27.29 -1.56
N THR A 175 10.78 28.20 -1.58
CA THR A 175 11.71 28.43 -0.45
C THR A 175 11.03 28.97 0.82
N GLN A 176 9.80 29.47 0.72
CA GLN A 176 9.02 29.91 1.88
C GLN A 176 8.40 28.73 2.64
N VAL A 177 8.29 27.57 2.00
CA VAL A 177 7.81 26.35 2.65
C VAL A 177 8.89 25.80 3.56
N THR A 178 8.59 25.63 4.83
CA THR A 178 9.51 24.98 5.78
C THR A 178 9.66 23.50 5.42
N PRO A 179 10.87 23.03 5.07
CA PRO A 179 11.08 21.63 4.73
C PRO A 179 10.95 20.74 5.97
N ALA A 180 10.38 19.54 5.79
CA ALA A 180 10.28 18.55 6.86
C ALA A 180 11.66 18.01 7.28
N LEU A 181 12.62 17.94 6.35
CA LEU A 181 13.99 17.49 6.58
C LEU A 181 15.01 18.33 5.76
N PRO A 182 16.25 18.47 6.26
CA PRO A 182 17.28 19.29 5.63
C PRO A 182 17.95 18.58 4.45
N GLY A 183 17.25 18.39 3.36
CA GLY A 183 17.85 17.82 2.15
C GLY A 183 16.94 16.86 1.39
N LEU A 184 16.93 17.01 0.07
CA LEU A 184 16.02 16.29 -0.81
C LEU A 184 16.12 14.76 -0.70
N TRP A 185 17.33 14.22 -0.74
CA TRP A 185 17.52 12.77 -0.70
C TRP A 185 17.13 12.16 0.66
N LEU A 186 17.42 12.90 1.73
CA LEU A 186 17.02 12.52 3.08
C LEU A 186 15.49 12.52 3.21
N SER A 187 14.83 13.56 2.69
CA SER A 187 13.38 13.64 2.60
C SER A 187 12.79 12.49 1.77
N THR A 188 13.39 12.18 0.61
CA THR A 188 12.91 11.10 -0.26
C THR A 188 12.96 9.74 0.43
N ILE A 189 14.09 9.40 1.07
CA ILE A 189 14.26 8.11 1.76
C ILE A 189 13.34 8.02 2.97
N ASN A 190 13.25 9.10 3.76
CA ASN A 190 12.41 9.14 4.95
C ASN A 190 10.92 9.06 4.60
N TYR A 191 10.47 9.81 3.60
CA TYR A 191 9.08 9.75 3.14
C TYR A 191 8.72 8.40 2.52
N PHE A 192 9.62 7.81 1.73
CA PHE A 192 9.44 6.45 1.23
C PHE A 192 9.30 5.44 2.38
N ALA A 193 10.15 5.53 3.39
CA ALA A 193 10.09 4.68 4.58
C ALA A 193 8.78 4.87 5.37
N LEU A 194 8.29 6.11 5.48
CA LEU A 194 6.97 6.43 6.04
C LEU A 194 5.85 5.71 5.26
N CYS A 195 5.87 5.75 3.93
CA CYS A 195 4.90 5.06 3.09
C CYS A 195 4.95 3.54 3.31
N VAL A 196 6.16 2.97 3.42
CA VAL A 196 6.35 1.53 3.66
C VAL A 196 5.77 1.10 5.00
N VAL A 197 6.04 1.81 6.10
CA VAL A 197 5.48 1.48 7.42
C VAL A 197 3.95 1.42 7.38
N ASN A 198 3.32 2.35 6.68
CA ASN A 198 1.86 2.41 6.59
C ASN A 198 1.27 1.37 5.62
N GLY A 199 2.00 1.00 4.57
CA GLY A 199 1.48 0.15 3.49
C GLY A 199 1.87 -1.33 3.58
N ILE A 200 2.94 -1.68 4.30
CA ILE A 200 3.57 -3.01 4.24
C ILE A 200 2.64 -4.14 4.71
N ALA A 201 1.91 -3.92 5.79
CA ALA A 201 1.01 -4.93 6.35
C ALA A 201 -0.05 -5.35 5.33
N MET A 202 -0.71 -4.38 4.69
CA MET A 202 -1.74 -4.65 3.69
C MET A 202 -1.13 -5.17 2.38
N ALA A 203 0.06 -4.70 1.98
CA ALA A 203 0.75 -5.22 0.81
C ALA A 203 1.05 -6.72 0.93
N PHE A 204 1.48 -7.19 2.11
CA PHE A 204 1.68 -8.62 2.35
C PHE A 204 0.38 -9.41 2.25
N VAL A 205 -0.70 -8.94 2.87
CA VAL A 205 -2.03 -9.58 2.80
C VAL A 205 -2.54 -9.64 1.35
N LEU A 206 -2.43 -8.56 0.60
CA LEU A 206 -2.81 -8.51 -0.81
C LEU A 206 -1.97 -9.49 -1.65
N GLY A 207 -0.65 -9.54 -1.42
CA GLY A 207 0.23 -10.53 -2.03
C GLY A 207 -0.19 -11.96 -1.69
N GLY A 208 -0.49 -12.22 -0.40
CA GLY A 208 -0.94 -13.51 0.10
C GLY A 208 -2.25 -14.00 -0.52
N SER A 209 -3.11 -13.11 -1.00
CA SER A 209 -4.35 -13.48 -1.70
C SER A 209 -4.12 -14.11 -3.09
N VAL A 210 -2.89 -14.07 -3.62
CA VAL A 210 -2.53 -14.55 -4.97
C VAL A 210 -1.56 -15.73 -4.86
N LEU A 211 -1.93 -16.91 -5.38
CA LEU A 211 -1.07 -18.08 -5.39
C LEU A 211 0.13 -17.92 -6.35
N ARG A 212 -0.10 -17.31 -7.50
CA ARG A 212 0.90 -17.17 -8.56
C ARG A 212 1.83 -15.98 -8.28
N ILE A 213 3.05 -16.26 -7.80
CA ILE A 213 4.04 -15.23 -7.44
C ILE A 213 4.31 -14.25 -8.62
N GLY A 214 4.33 -14.77 -9.86
CA GLY A 214 4.46 -13.94 -11.06
C GLY A 214 3.31 -12.95 -11.28
N GLU A 215 2.09 -13.30 -10.89
CA GLU A 215 0.94 -12.37 -10.90
C GLU A 215 1.06 -11.31 -9.81
N ALA A 216 1.48 -11.69 -8.60
CA ALA A 216 1.76 -10.76 -7.53
C ALA A 216 2.84 -9.74 -7.94
N ARG A 217 3.91 -10.20 -8.62
CA ARG A 217 4.95 -9.33 -9.20
C ARG A 217 4.39 -8.37 -10.25
N ARG A 218 3.52 -8.85 -11.16
CA ARG A 218 2.86 -7.99 -12.16
C ARG A 218 1.94 -6.97 -11.49
N ALA A 219 1.18 -7.38 -10.49
CA ALA A 219 0.33 -6.49 -9.71
C ALA A 219 1.16 -5.38 -9.02
N GLY A 220 2.30 -5.73 -8.42
CA GLY A 220 3.21 -4.77 -7.80
C GLY A 220 3.80 -3.77 -8.79
N ARG A 221 4.19 -4.22 -9.98
CA ARG A 221 4.68 -3.31 -11.04
C ARG A 221 3.59 -2.36 -11.52
N ILE A 222 2.42 -2.87 -11.86
CA ILE A 222 1.31 -2.05 -12.36
C ILE A 222 0.84 -1.08 -11.28
N GLY A 223 0.56 -1.58 -10.07
CA GLY A 223 0.12 -0.74 -8.96
C GLY A 223 1.16 0.32 -8.58
N GLY A 224 2.43 -0.06 -8.45
CA GLY A 224 3.52 0.87 -8.17
C GLY A 224 3.71 1.94 -9.26
N THR A 225 3.53 1.57 -10.53
CA THR A 225 3.57 2.55 -11.65
C THR A 225 2.40 3.52 -11.59
N ILE A 226 1.18 3.05 -11.31
CA ILE A 226 0.01 3.92 -11.14
C ILE A 226 0.24 4.88 -9.97
N ILE A 227 0.74 4.39 -8.83
CA ILE A 227 1.09 5.22 -7.68
C ILE A 227 2.12 6.28 -8.06
N ALA A 228 3.18 5.90 -8.76
CA ALA A 228 4.22 6.84 -9.22
C ALA A 228 3.66 7.95 -10.12
N LEU A 229 2.76 7.59 -11.04
CA LEU A 229 2.11 8.56 -11.95
C LEU A 229 1.17 9.50 -11.20
N VAL A 230 0.37 8.98 -10.25
CA VAL A 230 -0.57 9.81 -9.47
C VAL A 230 0.20 10.76 -8.54
N ILE A 231 1.23 10.29 -7.83
CA ILE A 231 2.08 11.14 -6.98
C ILE A 231 2.80 12.18 -7.83
N GLY A 232 3.31 11.79 -8.99
CA GLY A 232 3.98 12.69 -9.93
C GLY A 232 3.06 13.79 -10.47
N ALA A 233 1.84 13.42 -10.83
CA ALA A 233 0.82 14.34 -11.30
C ALA A 233 0.41 15.35 -10.21
N ASP A 234 0.17 14.85 -8.97
CA ASP A 234 -0.17 15.69 -7.82
C ASP A 234 0.97 16.66 -7.47
N ALA A 235 2.21 16.16 -7.39
CA ALA A 235 3.38 17.00 -7.13
C ALA A 235 3.58 18.07 -8.21
N LEU A 236 3.37 17.75 -9.48
CA LEU A 236 3.44 18.71 -10.58
C LEU A 236 2.36 19.78 -10.46
N CYS A 237 1.12 19.37 -10.18
CA CYS A 237 0.00 20.27 -9.92
C CYS A 237 0.32 21.25 -8.79
N LEU A 238 0.80 20.73 -7.65
CA LEU A 238 1.17 21.53 -6.49
C LEU A 238 2.34 22.47 -6.78
N TYR A 239 3.36 22.01 -7.52
CA TYR A 239 4.52 22.83 -7.88
C TYR A 239 4.12 24.02 -8.75
N LEU A 240 3.26 23.81 -9.75
CA LEU A 240 2.79 24.87 -10.66
C LEU A 240 1.95 25.95 -9.95
N ASN A 241 1.45 25.67 -8.75
CA ASN A 241 0.63 26.58 -7.95
C ASN A 241 1.30 26.97 -6.62
N VAL A 242 2.58 26.67 -6.42
CA VAL A 242 3.25 26.84 -5.12
C VAL A 242 3.23 28.26 -4.61
N ASP A 243 3.21 29.25 -5.50
CA ASP A 243 3.10 30.67 -5.19
C ASP A 243 1.82 31.03 -4.41
N ARG A 244 0.73 30.25 -4.59
CA ARG A 244 -0.58 30.47 -3.97
C ARG A 244 -0.82 29.57 -2.76
N ILE A 245 -0.10 28.44 -2.66
CA ILE A 245 -0.40 27.38 -1.70
C ILE A 245 0.65 27.21 -0.60
N TRP A 246 1.78 27.93 -0.65
CA TRP A 246 2.91 27.72 0.26
C TRP A 246 2.54 27.86 1.76
N ASP A 247 1.53 28.67 2.08
CA ASP A 247 1.10 28.92 3.47
C ASP A 247 -0.25 28.29 3.87
N VAL A 248 -0.95 27.58 2.99
CA VAL A 248 -2.23 26.95 3.32
C VAL A 248 -2.05 25.57 3.97
N ASN A 249 -3.05 25.11 4.75
CA ASN A 249 -2.99 23.82 5.44
C ASN A 249 -3.29 22.63 4.52
N VAL A 250 -4.16 22.82 3.52
CA VAL A 250 -4.55 21.78 2.56
C VAL A 250 -4.36 22.33 1.15
N PRO A 251 -3.13 22.26 0.60
CA PRO A 251 -2.75 22.85 -0.68
C PRO A 251 -3.64 22.46 -1.85
N ALA A 252 -3.94 21.17 -1.99
CA ALA A 252 -4.75 20.66 -3.09
C ALA A 252 -6.21 21.20 -3.07
N LEU A 253 -6.76 21.47 -1.88
CA LEU A 253 -8.08 22.08 -1.74
C LEU A 253 -8.11 23.53 -2.24
N GLU A 254 -7.02 24.28 -2.04
CA GLU A 254 -6.93 25.67 -2.53
C GLU A 254 -6.92 25.70 -4.07
N ILE A 255 -6.21 24.77 -4.70
CA ILE A 255 -6.25 24.61 -6.15
C ILE A 255 -7.66 24.20 -6.61
N ALA A 256 -8.32 23.27 -5.91
CA ALA A 256 -9.69 22.88 -6.23
C ALA A 256 -10.67 24.08 -6.15
N ARG A 257 -10.44 24.98 -5.18
CA ARG A 257 -11.24 26.23 -5.04
C ARG A 257 -11.03 27.19 -6.20
N SER A 258 -9.83 27.25 -6.76
CA SER A 258 -9.54 28.09 -7.92
C SER A 258 -10.21 27.61 -9.21
N ILE A 259 -10.59 26.33 -9.30
CA ILE A 259 -11.38 25.77 -10.42
C ILE A 259 -12.84 26.19 -10.29
N HIS A 260 -13.48 25.80 -9.20
CA HIS A 260 -14.89 26.11 -8.92
C HIS A 260 -15.24 25.82 -7.45
N PRO A 261 -16.03 26.69 -6.76
CA PRO A 261 -16.41 26.44 -5.37
C PRO A 261 -17.13 25.11 -5.12
N ALA A 262 -18.01 24.67 -6.05
CA ALA A 262 -18.68 23.37 -5.95
C ALA A 262 -17.71 22.20 -6.07
N PHE A 263 -16.66 22.32 -6.89
CA PHE A 263 -15.61 21.29 -6.99
C PHE A 263 -14.80 21.23 -5.69
N ALA A 264 -14.45 22.37 -5.10
CA ALA A 264 -13.79 22.42 -3.79
C ALA A 264 -14.63 21.76 -2.69
N PHE A 265 -15.95 22.00 -2.69
CA PHE A 265 -16.87 21.33 -1.76
C PHE A 265 -16.83 19.81 -1.89
N VAL A 266 -16.95 19.28 -3.12
CA VAL A 266 -16.85 17.83 -3.39
C VAL A 266 -15.48 17.29 -3.00
N TYR A 267 -14.41 18.02 -3.34
CA TYR A 267 -13.04 17.67 -2.99
C TYR A 267 -12.83 17.57 -1.47
N THR A 268 -13.38 18.53 -0.71
CA THR A 268 -13.39 18.51 0.76
C THR A 268 -14.03 17.25 1.32
N LEU A 269 -15.17 16.84 0.77
CA LEU A 269 -15.86 15.61 1.21
C LEU A 269 -15.04 14.36 0.90
N ILE A 270 -14.39 14.31 -0.27
CA ILE A 270 -13.50 13.19 -0.64
C ILE A 270 -12.31 13.11 0.32
N ILE A 271 -11.62 14.23 0.56
CA ILE A 271 -10.50 14.27 1.53
C ILE A 271 -10.98 13.84 2.92
N PHE A 272 -12.07 14.42 3.41
CA PHE A 272 -12.60 14.10 4.73
C PHE A 272 -12.93 12.60 4.87
N ALA A 273 -13.56 12.01 3.86
CA ALA A 273 -13.88 10.58 3.86
C ALA A 273 -12.62 9.70 3.84
N LEU A 274 -11.58 10.07 3.07
CA LEU A 274 -10.29 9.37 3.05
C LEU A 274 -9.56 9.49 4.40
N ILE A 275 -9.54 10.68 4.99
CA ILE A 275 -8.97 10.92 6.32
C ILE A 275 -9.70 10.08 7.35
N TYR A 276 -11.03 10.14 7.38
CA TYR A 276 -11.87 9.38 8.29
C TYR A 276 -11.59 7.87 8.18
N ASN A 277 -11.52 7.34 6.96
CA ASN A 277 -11.17 5.93 6.72
C ASN A 277 -9.81 5.57 7.33
N THR A 278 -8.81 6.41 7.07
CA THR A 278 -7.45 6.19 7.56
C THR A 278 -7.41 6.22 9.09
N VAL A 279 -7.99 7.24 9.72
CA VAL A 279 -8.06 7.37 11.18
C VAL A 279 -8.76 6.17 11.79
N PHE A 280 -9.94 5.82 11.24
CA PHE A 280 -10.72 4.68 11.73
C PHE A 280 -9.92 3.38 11.64
N SER A 281 -9.33 3.08 10.49
CA SER A 281 -8.56 1.85 10.27
C SER A 281 -7.36 1.75 11.22
N LEU A 282 -6.61 2.82 11.41
CA LEU A 282 -5.42 2.85 12.26
C LEU A 282 -5.77 2.74 13.75
N PHE A 283 -6.77 3.49 14.22
CA PHE A 283 -7.18 3.46 15.62
C PHE A 283 -7.93 2.15 15.96
N TYR A 284 -8.75 1.66 15.06
CA TYR A 284 -9.42 0.36 15.21
C TYR A 284 -8.41 -0.80 15.28
N SER A 285 -7.44 -0.82 14.37
CA SER A 285 -6.36 -1.82 14.38
C SER A 285 -5.56 -1.78 15.68
N THR A 286 -5.21 -0.57 16.15
CA THR A 286 -4.54 -0.37 17.44
C THR A 286 -5.38 -0.88 18.59
N ALA A 287 -6.66 -0.52 18.65
CA ALA A 287 -7.56 -0.95 19.71
C ALA A 287 -7.77 -2.46 19.73
N ARG A 288 -7.95 -3.08 18.56
CA ARG A 288 -8.10 -4.52 18.41
C ARG A 288 -6.89 -5.28 18.95
N ARG A 289 -5.68 -4.74 18.73
CA ARG A 289 -4.44 -5.36 19.21
C ARG A 289 -4.34 -5.39 20.73
N PHE A 290 -4.83 -4.36 21.42
CA PHE A 290 -4.82 -4.27 22.90
C PHE A 290 -6.06 -4.88 23.57
N SER A 291 -7.05 -5.31 22.80
CA SER A 291 -8.32 -5.85 23.35
C SER A 291 -8.28 -7.33 23.71
N GLY A 292 -7.29 -8.09 23.23
CA GLY A 292 -7.23 -9.54 23.43
C GLY A 292 -8.40 -10.31 22.80
N GLY A 293 -9.08 -9.73 21.81
CA GLY A 293 -10.22 -10.35 21.10
C GLY A 293 -11.60 -10.05 21.71
N GLU A 294 -11.66 -9.36 22.86
CA GLU A 294 -12.92 -8.99 23.51
C GLU A 294 -13.49 -7.70 22.92
N THR A 295 -14.74 -7.75 22.42
CA THR A 295 -15.39 -6.63 21.75
C THR A 295 -15.61 -5.42 22.66
N THR A 296 -16.03 -5.64 23.91
CA THR A 296 -16.28 -4.54 24.88
C THR A 296 -14.98 -3.83 25.22
N ARG A 297 -13.93 -4.59 25.52
CA ARG A 297 -12.59 -4.05 25.79
C ARG A 297 -12.04 -3.29 24.58
N MET A 298 -12.24 -3.81 23.37
CA MET A 298 -11.84 -3.13 22.14
C MET A 298 -12.50 -1.74 22.02
N ARG A 299 -13.80 -1.63 22.28
CA ARG A 299 -14.51 -0.35 22.24
C ARG A 299 -13.99 0.65 23.27
N ILE A 300 -13.73 0.20 24.49
CA ILE A 300 -13.15 1.05 25.54
C ILE A 300 -11.76 1.54 25.14
N VAL A 301 -10.90 0.64 24.67
CA VAL A 301 -9.54 0.99 24.20
C VAL A 301 -9.62 1.96 23.02
N LEU A 302 -10.54 1.74 22.08
CA LEU A 302 -10.71 2.64 20.95
C LEU A 302 -11.07 4.06 21.38
N VAL A 303 -12.03 4.20 22.30
CA VAL A 303 -12.40 5.52 22.84
C VAL A 303 -11.20 6.20 23.48
N GLY A 304 -10.39 5.46 24.27
CA GLY A 304 -9.16 5.97 24.87
C GLY A 304 -8.12 6.40 23.80
N VAL A 305 -7.88 5.56 22.79
CA VAL A 305 -6.96 5.85 21.68
C VAL A 305 -7.41 7.09 20.89
N VAL A 306 -8.72 7.19 20.59
CA VAL A 306 -9.29 8.36 19.89
C VAL A 306 -9.17 9.62 20.74
N ALA A 307 -9.45 9.54 22.04
CA ALA A 307 -9.37 10.71 22.94
C ALA A 307 -7.92 11.24 23.04
N VAL A 308 -6.93 10.36 23.23
CA VAL A 308 -5.51 10.75 23.25
C VAL A 308 -5.08 11.27 21.88
N GLY A 309 -5.50 10.61 20.79
CA GLY A 309 -5.22 11.03 19.41
C GLY A 309 -5.83 12.41 19.11
N TYR A 310 -7.05 12.67 19.58
CA TYR A 310 -7.70 13.98 19.45
C TYR A 310 -6.91 15.06 20.19
N ALA A 311 -6.52 14.82 21.42
CA ALA A 311 -5.69 15.78 22.18
C ALA A 311 -4.36 16.08 21.44
N ALA A 312 -3.71 15.07 20.89
CA ALA A 312 -2.47 15.24 20.11
C ALA A 312 -2.74 16.02 18.79
N SER A 313 -3.89 15.84 18.15
CA SER A 313 -4.25 16.52 16.89
C SER A 313 -4.36 18.05 17.03
N LEU A 314 -4.61 18.55 18.24
CA LEU A 314 -4.69 19.99 18.52
C LEU A 314 -3.36 20.75 18.33
N MET A 315 -2.24 20.04 18.16
CA MET A 315 -0.95 20.67 17.84
C MET A 315 -0.91 21.30 16.45
N GLY A 316 -1.86 20.97 15.58
CA GLY A 316 -2.01 21.50 14.24
C GLY A 316 -1.34 20.66 13.14
N PHE A 317 -2.00 20.58 11.99
CA PHE A 317 -1.67 19.66 10.91
C PHE A 317 -0.26 19.84 10.34
N LYS A 318 0.11 21.08 9.94
CA LYS A 318 1.47 21.39 9.42
C LYS A 318 2.60 21.02 10.38
N LYS A 319 2.43 21.34 11.67
CA LYS A 319 3.43 21.05 12.71
C LYS A 319 3.60 19.55 12.92
N LEU A 320 2.48 18.82 12.87
CA LEU A 320 2.50 17.37 13.03
C LEU A 320 3.15 16.66 11.83
N ILE A 321 2.90 17.12 10.59
CA ILE A 321 3.60 16.59 9.42
C ILE A 321 5.10 16.86 9.54
N GLY A 322 5.52 18.10 9.83
CA GLY A 322 6.94 18.45 9.95
C GLY A 322 7.66 17.78 11.13
N GLY A 323 6.94 17.37 12.19
CA GLY A 323 7.54 16.74 13.38
C GLY A 323 7.39 15.22 13.41
N MET A 324 6.16 14.71 13.30
CA MET A 324 5.87 13.28 13.50
C MET A 324 6.22 12.43 12.28
N TYR A 325 6.02 12.94 11.05
CA TYR A 325 6.36 12.19 9.85
C TYR A 325 7.84 11.85 9.76
N PRO A 326 8.79 12.77 10.02
CA PRO A 326 10.20 12.42 10.10
C PRO A 326 10.51 11.32 11.11
N ILE A 327 9.88 11.34 12.28
CA ILE A 327 10.08 10.31 13.33
C ILE A 327 9.60 8.96 12.82
N ILE A 328 8.37 8.89 12.28
CA ILE A 328 7.83 7.64 11.70
C ILE A 328 8.69 7.18 10.53
N GLY A 329 9.14 8.09 9.68
CA GLY A 329 10.01 7.79 8.56
C GLY A 329 11.35 7.17 9.01
N TRP A 330 11.99 7.67 10.06
CA TRP A 330 13.22 7.06 10.59
C TRP A 330 13.00 5.67 11.17
N LEU A 331 11.88 5.45 11.86
CA LEU A 331 11.47 4.10 12.29
C LEU A 331 11.23 3.21 11.07
N GLY A 332 10.66 3.75 10.02
CA GLY A 332 10.45 3.06 8.74
C GLY A 332 11.74 2.71 8.01
N VAL A 333 12.79 3.55 8.10
CA VAL A 333 14.11 3.23 7.52
C VAL A 333 14.68 1.96 8.18
N ALA A 334 14.56 1.83 9.50
CA ALA A 334 14.96 0.60 10.17
C ALA A 334 14.19 -0.63 9.65
N LEU A 335 12.87 -0.50 9.45
CA LEU A 335 12.05 -1.55 8.88
C LEU A 335 12.42 -1.87 7.42
N LEU A 336 12.73 -0.86 6.60
CA LEU A 336 13.21 -1.04 5.23
C LEU A 336 14.50 -1.85 5.16
N VAL A 337 15.45 -1.59 6.06
CA VAL A 337 16.69 -2.38 6.12
C VAL A 337 16.39 -3.84 6.42
N VAL A 338 15.52 -4.12 7.37
CA VAL A 338 15.09 -5.49 7.69
C VAL A 338 14.45 -6.16 6.48
N LEU A 339 13.54 -5.46 5.81
CA LEU A 339 12.85 -5.97 4.63
C LEU A 339 13.83 -6.23 3.47
N ALA A 340 14.76 -5.30 3.22
CA ALA A 340 15.77 -5.45 2.17
C ALA A 340 16.68 -6.65 2.42
N VAL A 341 17.17 -6.82 3.66
CA VAL A 341 17.98 -7.98 4.04
C VAL A 341 17.19 -9.28 3.92
N GLY A 342 15.94 -9.30 4.40
CA GLY A 342 15.04 -10.44 4.26
C GLY A 342 14.83 -10.82 2.80
N TRP A 343 14.51 -9.84 1.95
CA TRP A 343 14.36 -10.06 0.51
C TRP A 343 15.62 -10.60 -0.16
N LEU A 344 16.80 -10.01 0.13
CA LEU A 344 18.05 -10.46 -0.46
C LEU A 344 18.40 -11.91 -0.11
N ARG A 345 18.03 -12.36 1.10
CA ARG A 345 18.20 -13.75 1.54
C ARG A 345 17.22 -14.70 0.85
N GLU A 346 15.97 -14.28 0.73
CA GLU A 346 14.87 -15.14 0.26
C GLU A 346 14.66 -15.10 -1.28
N ARG A 347 15.27 -14.14 -2.00
CA ARG A 347 14.98 -13.92 -3.43
C ARG A 347 15.16 -15.17 -4.29
N SER A 348 16.17 -15.99 -4.02
CA SER A 348 16.41 -17.23 -4.75
C SER A 348 15.37 -18.31 -4.44
N ALA A 349 14.95 -18.41 -3.18
CA ALA A 349 13.88 -19.29 -2.75
C ALA A 349 12.52 -18.88 -3.34
N VAL A 350 12.22 -17.58 -3.36
CA VAL A 350 11.01 -17.03 -4.00
C VAL A 350 10.97 -17.37 -5.50
N LEU A 351 12.10 -17.26 -6.21
CA LEU A 351 12.16 -17.58 -7.62
C LEU A 351 12.00 -19.10 -7.88
N ARG A 352 12.61 -19.93 -7.05
CA ARG A 352 12.42 -21.40 -7.10
C ARG A 352 10.95 -21.77 -6.88
N GLU A 353 10.34 -21.22 -5.85
CA GLU A 353 8.93 -21.44 -5.53
C GLU A 353 7.99 -20.97 -6.65
N GLU A 354 8.28 -19.82 -7.28
CA GLU A 354 7.52 -19.33 -8.44
C GLU A 354 7.53 -20.34 -9.57
N ASN A 355 8.71 -20.91 -9.89
CA ASN A 355 8.86 -21.92 -10.93
C ASN A 355 8.14 -23.21 -10.57
N LEU A 356 8.24 -23.64 -9.32
CA LEU A 356 7.57 -24.83 -8.81
C LEU A 356 6.05 -24.70 -8.93
N ARG A 357 5.44 -23.61 -8.42
CA ARG A 357 4.00 -23.39 -8.53
C ARG A 357 3.53 -23.29 -9.97
N ARG A 358 4.34 -22.68 -10.85
CA ARG A 358 4.04 -22.58 -12.27
C ARG A 358 4.04 -23.97 -12.93
N LYS A 359 5.04 -24.83 -12.62
CA LYS A 359 5.08 -26.22 -13.11
C LYS A 359 3.89 -27.02 -12.62
N LEU A 360 3.55 -26.92 -11.33
CA LEU A 360 2.41 -27.61 -10.74
C LEU A 360 1.11 -27.25 -11.47
N ILE A 361 0.84 -25.96 -11.66
CA ILE A 361 -0.36 -25.51 -12.37
C ILE A 361 -0.39 -26.06 -13.81
N ARG A 362 0.74 -26.05 -14.52
CA ARG A 362 0.83 -26.60 -15.90
C ARG A 362 0.53 -28.08 -15.97
N VAL A 363 1.07 -28.86 -15.02
CA VAL A 363 0.78 -30.30 -14.95
C VAL A 363 -0.71 -30.51 -14.68
N LEU A 364 -1.32 -29.70 -13.81
CA LEU A 364 -2.72 -29.79 -13.48
C LEU A 364 -3.66 -29.30 -14.62
N VAL A 365 -3.23 -28.36 -15.48
CA VAL A 365 -4.00 -27.94 -16.65
C VAL A 365 -4.26 -29.13 -17.58
N ARG A 366 -3.31 -30.09 -17.70
CA ARG A 366 -3.53 -31.33 -18.48
C ARG A 366 -4.72 -32.16 -18.01
N LYS A 367 -5.07 -32.07 -16.73
CA LYS A 367 -6.22 -32.78 -16.14
C LYS A 367 -7.57 -32.23 -16.65
N HIS A 368 -7.60 -30.93 -16.99
CA HIS A 368 -8.82 -30.20 -17.36
C HIS A 368 -8.89 -29.84 -18.85
N ALA A 369 -7.80 -30.08 -19.61
CA ALA A 369 -7.76 -29.82 -21.05
C ALA A 369 -8.17 -31.06 -21.84
N ASP A 370 -9.21 -30.97 -22.65
CA ASP A 370 -9.79 -32.10 -23.43
C ASP A 370 -8.79 -32.75 -24.40
N ASP A 371 -7.82 -31.99 -24.90
CA ASP A 371 -6.83 -32.41 -25.88
C ASP A 371 -5.55 -33.00 -25.30
N LEU A 372 -5.47 -33.21 -23.99
CA LEU A 372 -4.25 -33.65 -23.29
C LEU A 372 -4.49 -34.85 -22.37
N GLU A 373 -3.64 -35.86 -22.45
CA GLU A 373 -3.66 -36.97 -21.50
C GLU A 373 -3.09 -36.55 -20.13
N TYR A 374 -3.79 -36.95 -19.07
CA TYR A 374 -3.34 -36.83 -17.67
C TYR A 374 -3.08 -38.24 -17.10
N THR A 375 -1.82 -38.66 -17.18
CA THR A 375 -1.37 -40.01 -16.77
C THR A 375 -1.07 -40.09 -15.28
N ASP A 376 -0.84 -41.30 -14.77
CA ASP A 376 -0.39 -41.52 -13.39
C ASP A 376 0.97 -40.88 -13.11
N GLU A 377 1.85 -40.82 -14.13
CA GLU A 377 3.11 -40.08 -14.04
C GLU A 377 2.89 -38.58 -13.78
N HIS A 378 1.99 -37.94 -14.50
CA HIS A 378 1.62 -36.54 -14.25
C HIS A 378 1.03 -36.35 -12.86
N ARG A 379 0.27 -37.33 -12.35
CA ARG A 379 -0.29 -37.32 -10.98
C ARG A 379 0.81 -37.41 -9.93
N ALA A 380 1.79 -38.29 -10.13
CA ALA A 380 2.95 -38.41 -9.26
C ALA A 380 3.80 -37.14 -9.28
N GLN A 381 4.07 -36.58 -10.45
CA GLN A 381 4.78 -35.32 -10.61
C GLN A 381 4.08 -34.15 -9.90
N ALA A 382 2.76 -34.06 -10.01
CA ALA A 382 1.99 -33.02 -9.29
C ALA A 382 2.09 -33.18 -7.76
N ARG A 383 2.15 -34.42 -7.24
CA ARG A 383 2.35 -34.68 -5.80
C ARG A 383 3.75 -34.24 -5.36
N THR A 384 4.78 -34.66 -6.08
CA THR A 384 6.19 -34.31 -5.77
C THR A 384 6.40 -32.80 -5.79
N LEU A 385 5.87 -32.09 -6.82
CA LEU A 385 5.94 -30.63 -6.90
C LEU A 385 5.22 -29.96 -5.71
N ALA A 386 4.06 -30.47 -5.30
CA ALA A 386 3.34 -29.91 -4.18
C ALA A 386 4.06 -30.15 -2.84
N GLN A 387 4.71 -31.27 -2.65
CA GLN A 387 5.49 -31.61 -1.45
C GLN A 387 6.79 -30.80 -1.34
N ALA A 388 7.39 -30.43 -2.47
CA ALA A 388 8.58 -29.58 -2.51
C ALA A 388 8.33 -28.09 -2.25
N SER A 389 7.08 -27.66 -2.15
CA SER A 389 6.68 -26.30 -1.85
C SER A 389 6.90 -25.93 -0.37
N VAL A 390 7.07 -24.63 -0.11
CA VAL A 390 7.08 -24.08 1.25
C VAL A 390 5.68 -24.05 1.89
N LEU A 391 4.63 -24.31 1.11
CA LEU A 391 3.23 -24.36 1.55
C LEU A 391 2.80 -25.79 1.88
N ASP A 392 1.66 -25.92 2.56
CA ASP A 392 1.00 -27.22 2.72
C ASP A 392 0.67 -27.80 1.32
N GLY A 393 1.24 -28.98 1.02
CA GLY A 393 1.13 -29.57 -0.31
C GLY A 393 -0.30 -29.96 -0.71
N ALA A 394 -1.19 -30.27 0.26
CA ALA A 394 -2.57 -30.62 -0.02
C ALA A 394 -3.41 -29.37 -0.34
N GLU A 395 -3.19 -28.28 0.39
CA GLU A 395 -3.86 -27.01 0.15
C GLU A 395 -3.37 -26.38 -1.16
N LEU A 396 -2.05 -26.33 -1.38
CA LEU A 396 -1.45 -25.85 -2.61
C LEU A 396 -2.02 -26.56 -3.84
N ARG A 397 -2.13 -27.91 -3.78
CA ARG A 397 -2.61 -28.68 -4.92
C ARG A 397 -4.08 -28.40 -5.21
N ARG A 398 -4.95 -28.26 -4.18
CA ARG A 398 -6.36 -27.91 -4.36
C ARG A 398 -6.53 -26.54 -5.03
N GLU A 399 -5.78 -25.55 -4.56
CA GLU A 399 -5.86 -24.19 -5.13
C GLU A 399 -5.26 -24.14 -6.54
N ALA A 400 -4.15 -24.82 -6.76
CA ALA A 400 -3.52 -24.93 -8.09
C ALA A 400 -4.44 -25.65 -9.09
N ASP A 401 -5.19 -26.66 -8.66
CA ASP A 401 -6.16 -27.39 -9.49
C ASP A 401 -7.32 -26.47 -9.91
N SER A 402 -7.87 -25.68 -8.98
CA SER A 402 -8.90 -24.68 -9.30
C SER A 402 -8.40 -23.61 -10.28
N ILE A 403 -7.14 -23.17 -10.16
CA ILE A 403 -6.55 -22.23 -11.12
C ILE A 403 -6.33 -22.93 -12.48
N ALA A 404 -5.93 -24.18 -12.49
CA ALA A 404 -5.73 -24.96 -13.71
C ALA A 404 -7.04 -25.15 -14.48
N GLU A 405 -8.15 -25.43 -13.78
CA GLU A 405 -9.49 -25.52 -14.34
C GLU A 405 -9.90 -24.18 -14.98
N GLN A 406 -9.73 -23.05 -14.25
CA GLN A 406 -10.03 -21.72 -14.81
C GLN A 406 -9.19 -21.39 -16.06
N ILE A 407 -7.94 -21.87 -16.12
CA ILE A 407 -7.10 -21.67 -17.30
C ILE A 407 -7.60 -22.52 -18.47
N ALA A 408 -7.98 -23.77 -18.22
CA ALA A 408 -8.52 -24.65 -19.23
C ALA A 408 -9.82 -24.07 -19.86
N ASP A 409 -10.70 -23.53 -19.00
CA ASP A 409 -11.98 -22.94 -19.45
C ASP A 409 -11.84 -21.61 -20.20
N THR A 410 -10.79 -20.83 -19.94
CA THR A 410 -10.70 -19.44 -20.42
C THR A 410 -9.65 -19.20 -21.51
N GLN A 411 -8.77 -20.15 -21.79
CA GLN A 411 -7.73 -20.01 -22.80
C GLN A 411 -8.08 -20.82 -24.05
N ASP A 412 -8.11 -20.13 -25.22
CA ASP A 412 -8.32 -20.75 -26.54
C ASP A 412 -7.24 -21.81 -26.87
N ASP A 413 -6.10 -21.82 -26.16
CA ASP A 413 -5.02 -22.81 -26.30
C ASP A 413 -4.44 -23.23 -24.94
N ALA A 414 -5.27 -23.89 -24.13
CA ALA A 414 -4.85 -24.48 -22.85
C ALA A 414 -3.74 -25.53 -23.06
N ALA A 415 -3.77 -26.23 -24.18
CA ALA A 415 -2.78 -27.23 -24.57
C ALA A 415 -1.40 -26.61 -24.85
N ALA A 416 -1.32 -25.45 -25.52
CA ALA A 416 -0.07 -24.73 -25.70
C ALA A 416 0.49 -24.24 -24.37
N TYR A 417 -0.36 -23.71 -23.49
CA TYR A 417 0.07 -23.31 -22.14
C TYR A 417 0.66 -24.48 -21.34
N ALA A 418 0.04 -25.66 -21.42
CA ALA A 418 0.53 -26.87 -20.74
C ALA A 418 1.83 -27.44 -21.35
N ARG A 419 2.06 -27.23 -22.67
CA ARG A 419 3.24 -27.71 -23.40
C ARG A 419 4.41 -26.74 -23.42
N GLU A 420 4.17 -25.44 -23.13
CA GLU A 420 5.23 -24.43 -23.16
C GLU A 420 6.41 -24.86 -22.27
N ALA A 421 7.58 -25.09 -22.89
CA ALA A 421 8.77 -25.46 -22.18
C ALA A 421 9.16 -24.36 -21.17
N LEU A 422 9.29 -24.73 -19.91
CA LEU A 422 9.96 -23.85 -18.95
C LEU A 422 11.46 -24.05 -19.15
N PRO A 423 12.29 -22.99 -19.04
CA PRO A 423 13.70 -23.19 -18.81
C PRO A 423 13.82 -23.96 -17.49
N VAL A 424 14.15 -25.22 -17.61
CA VAL A 424 14.16 -26.19 -16.52
C VAL A 424 15.52 -26.10 -15.86
N ASP A 425 15.53 -25.81 -14.57
CA ASP A 425 16.61 -26.28 -13.72
C ASP A 425 16.32 -27.78 -13.43
N GLU A 426 16.79 -28.63 -14.31
CA GLU A 426 16.62 -30.11 -14.23
C GLU A 426 17.14 -30.66 -12.90
N ALA A 427 18.15 -30.01 -12.31
CA ALA A 427 18.72 -30.35 -11.02
C ALA A 427 17.70 -30.29 -9.87
N LEU A 428 16.72 -29.37 -9.92
CA LEU A 428 15.69 -29.26 -8.87
C LEU A 428 14.65 -30.39 -8.94
N VAL A 429 14.36 -30.89 -10.15
CA VAL A 429 13.43 -32.01 -10.32
C VAL A 429 14.14 -33.31 -9.92
N GLU A 430 15.42 -33.49 -10.27
CA GLU A 430 16.21 -34.65 -9.85
C GLU A 430 16.40 -34.69 -8.33
N GLN A 431 16.73 -33.58 -7.67
CA GLN A 431 16.82 -33.50 -6.21
C GLN A 431 15.49 -33.86 -5.51
N ALA A 432 14.34 -33.43 -6.06
CA ALA A 432 13.05 -33.78 -5.49
C ALA A 432 12.70 -35.26 -5.67
N ILE A 433 13.08 -35.86 -6.82
CA ILE A 433 12.91 -37.29 -7.12
C ILE A 433 13.84 -38.14 -6.24
N GLU A 434 15.09 -37.69 -6.02
CA GLU A 434 16.05 -38.40 -5.14
C GLU A 434 15.61 -38.33 -3.67
N ALA A 435 15.09 -37.21 -3.21
CA ALA A 435 14.55 -37.06 -1.86
C ALA A 435 13.33 -37.97 -1.61
N ASP A 436 12.48 -38.15 -2.60
CA ASP A 436 11.32 -39.07 -2.52
C ASP A 436 11.72 -40.52 -2.52
N ARG A 437 12.76 -40.89 -3.29
CA ARG A 437 13.36 -42.25 -3.28
C ARG A 437 14.12 -42.60 -2.00
N ALA A 438 14.61 -41.57 -1.28
CA ALA A 438 15.30 -41.75 -0.01
C ALA A 438 14.35 -41.90 1.19
N ASN A 439 13.10 -41.50 1.07
CA ASN A 439 12.07 -41.51 2.12
C ASN A 439 10.97 -42.56 1.90
N GLY A 440 11.02 -43.36 0.84
CA GLY A 440 10.16 -44.52 0.56
C GLY A 440 10.89 -45.83 0.66
#